data_f08813ee71d1a0ce6a3166c12c3361a7
#
_entry.id   f08813ee71d1a0ce6a3166c12c3361a7
#
_cell.length_a   1.000
_cell.length_b   1.000
_cell.length_c   1.000
_cell.angle_alpha   90.00
_cell.angle_beta   90.00
_cell.angle_gamma   90.00
#
_symmetry.space_group_name_H-M   'P 1'
#
loop_
_entity.id
_entity.type
_entity.pdbx_description
1 polymer ?
#
loop_
_entity_poly.entity_id
_entity_poly.type
_entity_poly.pdbx_seq_one_letter_code
_entity_poly.pdbx_strand_id
1 'polypeptide(L)'
;ALEYINPIHTRGGLPAIKENDVTAQHPIMEWIRNERFLEFWGEGHRYFDLRRWAIAPQYLGNGVREGLNAEEKENPTFEEFNKRIVINQNFTWNNNMYLMPLGYEESSKNRNLVQAPGFSQE
;
A
#
# COMPACT_ATOMS: atom_id res chain seq x y z
N ALA A 1 1.06 -14.21 -17.68
CA ALA A 1 1.44 -13.21 -16.66
C ALA A 1 2.96 -13.09 -16.57
N LEU A 2 3.69 -14.22 -16.46
CA LEU A 2 5.16 -14.23 -16.35
C LEU A 2 5.86 -13.53 -17.52
N GLU A 3 5.34 -13.66 -18.74
CA GLU A 3 5.83 -12.96 -19.93
C GLU A 3 5.85 -11.44 -19.77
N TYR A 4 4.91 -10.89 -19.03
CA TYR A 4 4.81 -9.44 -18.82
C TYR A 4 5.56 -8.93 -17.59
N ILE A 5 5.62 -9.73 -16.52
CA ILE A 5 6.29 -9.32 -15.28
C ILE A 5 7.81 -9.50 -15.36
N ASN A 6 8.29 -10.56 -16.01
CA ASN A 6 9.71 -10.89 -16.07
C ASN A 6 10.59 -9.82 -16.72
N PRO A 7 10.17 -9.15 -17.81
CA PRO A 7 10.96 -8.04 -18.36
C PRO A 7 11.20 -6.90 -17.36
N ILE A 8 10.23 -6.61 -16.51
CA ILE A 8 10.33 -5.59 -15.47
C ILE A 8 11.26 -6.07 -14.36
N HIS A 9 11.00 -7.28 -13.86
CA HIS A 9 11.75 -7.91 -12.76
C HIS A 9 13.23 -8.08 -13.07
N THR A 10 13.56 -8.57 -14.28
CA THR A 10 14.95 -8.75 -14.72
C THR A 10 15.66 -7.44 -15.03
N ARG A 11 14.95 -6.39 -15.44
CA ARG A 11 15.50 -5.04 -15.58
C ARG A 11 16.06 -4.53 -14.26
N GLY A 12 15.41 -4.88 -13.12
CA GLY A 12 15.87 -4.58 -11.77
C GLY A 12 17.08 -5.44 -11.32
N GLY A 13 17.64 -6.28 -12.20
CA GLY A 13 18.77 -7.16 -11.87
C GLY A 13 18.39 -8.44 -11.13
N LEU A 14 17.10 -8.74 -11.00
CA LEU A 14 16.61 -9.94 -10.33
C LEU A 14 16.47 -11.14 -11.31
N PRO A 15 16.59 -12.38 -10.83
CA PRO A 15 16.41 -13.56 -11.68
C PRO A 15 14.95 -13.67 -12.13
N ALA A 16 14.72 -14.12 -13.37
CA ALA A 16 13.37 -14.30 -13.89
C ALA A 16 12.54 -15.26 -13.00
N ILE A 17 11.31 -14.88 -12.72
CA ILE A 17 10.33 -15.68 -11.98
C ILE A 17 9.95 -16.88 -12.85
N LYS A 18 10.07 -18.09 -12.31
CA LYS A 18 9.73 -19.35 -12.98
C LYS A 18 8.33 -19.80 -12.58
N GLU A 19 7.75 -20.70 -13.35
CA GLU A 19 6.44 -21.28 -13.04
C GLU A 19 6.43 -21.97 -11.66
N ASN A 20 7.53 -22.61 -11.27
CA ASN A 20 7.66 -23.28 -9.98
C ASN A 20 7.75 -22.33 -8.79
N ASP A 21 8.08 -21.05 -9.01
CA ASP A 21 8.12 -20.03 -7.98
C ASP A 21 6.70 -19.51 -7.65
N VAL A 22 5.76 -19.75 -8.58
CA VAL A 22 4.35 -19.41 -8.40
C VAL A 22 3.65 -20.55 -7.68
N THR A 23 3.38 -20.38 -6.41
CA THR A 23 2.79 -21.39 -5.53
C THR A 23 1.49 -20.89 -4.90
N ALA A 24 0.80 -21.77 -4.14
CA ALA A 24 -0.38 -21.35 -3.37
C ALA A 24 -0.02 -20.32 -2.28
N GLN A 25 1.19 -20.39 -1.73
CA GLN A 25 1.71 -19.42 -0.74
C GLN A 25 2.16 -18.11 -1.39
N HIS A 26 2.66 -18.18 -2.63
CA HIS A 26 3.11 -17.02 -3.41
C HIS A 26 2.44 -17.01 -4.78
N PRO A 27 1.14 -16.70 -4.85
CA PRO A 27 0.40 -16.70 -6.10
C PRO A 27 0.89 -15.58 -7.03
N ILE A 28 0.71 -15.76 -8.34
CA ILE A 28 1.17 -14.78 -9.35
C ILE A 28 0.66 -13.35 -9.07
N MET A 29 -0.49 -13.20 -8.46
CA MET A 29 -1.03 -11.89 -8.10
C MET A 29 -0.21 -11.18 -7.02
N GLU A 30 0.43 -11.92 -6.11
CA GLU A 30 1.35 -11.30 -5.14
C GLU A 30 2.62 -10.82 -5.82
N TRP A 31 3.18 -11.59 -6.73
CA TRP A 31 4.31 -11.18 -7.55
C TRP A 31 4.00 -9.88 -8.30
N ILE A 32 2.86 -9.83 -9.00
CA ILE A 32 2.43 -8.64 -9.74
C ILE A 32 2.23 -7.43 -8.81
N ARG A 33 1.59 -7.64 -7.65
CA ARG A 33 1.34 -6.57 -6.67
C ARG A 33 2.64 -6.03 -6.06
N ASN A 34 3.59 -6.94 -5.79
CA ASN A 34 4.89 -6.56 -5.25
C ASN A 34 5.72 -5.80 -6.28
N GLU A 35 5.80 -6.30 -7.51
CA GLU A 35 6.50 -5.62 -8.59
C GLU A 35 5.93 -4.23 -8.84
N ARG A 36 4.61 -4.13 -8.92
CA ARG A 36 3.93 -2.84 -9.06
C ARG A 36 4.22 -1.89 -7.89
N PHE A 37 4.33 -2.40 -6.67
CA PHE A 37 4.68 -1.60 -5.51
C PHE A 37 6.10 -1.03 -5.59
N LEU A 38 7.05 -1.83 -6.04
CA LEU A 38 8.45 -1.42 -6.19
C LEU A 38 8.63 -0.43 -7.35
N GLU A 39 8.03 -0.72 -8.50
CA GLU A 39 8.14 0.14 -9.71
C GLU A 39 7.54 1.54 -9.50
N PHE A 40 6.40 1.62 -8.83
CA PHE A 40 5.71 2.90 -8.57
C PHE A 40 5.96 3.44 -7.15
N TRP A 41 7.12 3.08 -6.56
CA TRP A 41 7.49 3.58 -5.25
C TRP A 41 7.63 5.11 -5.26
N GLY A 42 6.96 5.79 -4.33
CA GLY A 42 6.97 7.25 -4.24
C GLY A 42 5.99 7.99 -5.16
N GLU A 43 5.30 7.29 -6.09
CA GLU A 43 4.35 7.90 -7.03
C GLU A 43 2.90 7.95 -6.52
N GLY A 44 2.64 7.52 -5.29
CA GLY A 44 1.32 7.56 -4.66
C GLY A 44 0.33 6.46 -5.10
N HIS A 45 0.71 5.59 -6.03
CA HIS A 45 -0.16 4.54 -6.57
C HIS A 45 -0.58 3.50 -5.52
N ARG A 46 0.29 3.19 -4.55
CA ARG A 46 0.06 2.11 -3.58
C ARG A 46 -1.25 2.24 -2.82
N TYR A 47 -1.60 3.42 -2.35
CA TYR A 47 -2.83 3.66 -1.60
C TYR A 47 -4.07 3.34 -2.42
N PHE A 48 -4.13 3.78 -3.67
CA PHE A 48 -5.25 3.50 -4.57
C PHE A 48 -5.31 2.04 -4.98
N ASP A 49 -4.17 1.39 -5.20
CA ASP A 49 -4.08 -0.03 -5.52
C ASP A 49 -4.64 -0.90 -4.39
N LEU A 50 -4.26 -0.64 -3.15
CA LEU A 50 -4.76 -1.36 -1.98
C LEU A 50 -6.28 -1.21 -1.83
N ARG A 51 -6.82 -0.05 -2.15
CA ARG A 51 -8.27 0.21 -2.12
C ARG A 51 -9.00 -0.53 -3.25
N ARG A 52 -8.56 -0.39 -4.49
CA ARG A 52 -9.23 -1.04 -5.64
C ARG A 52 -9.12 -2.56 -5.63
N TRP A 53 -8.11 -3.13 -4.98
CA TRP A 53 -7.98 -4.57 -4.76
C TRP A 53 -8.72 -5.07 -3.51
N ALA A 54 -9.33 -4.18 -2.75
CA ALA A 54 -10.03 -4.46 -1.50
C ALA A 54 -9.16 -5.17 -0.44
N ILE A 55 -7.86 -4.88 -0.42
CA ILE A 55 -6.88 -5.44 0.53
C ILE A 55 -6.31 -4.38 1.49
N ALA A 56 -6.86 -3.17 1.47
CA ALA A 56 -6.38 -2.07 2.30
C ALA A 56 -6.29 -2.42 3.81
N PRO A 57 -7.26 -3.13 4.43
CA PRO A 57 -7.15 -3.50 5.85
C PRO A 57 -5.93 -4.34 6.19
N GLN A 58 -5.42 -5.14 5.25
CA GLN A 58 -4.25 -6.00 5.46
C GLN A 58 -2.96 -5.18 5.58
N TYR A 59 -2.87 -4.07 4.88
CA TYR A 59 -1.68 -3.22 4.79
C TYR A 59 -1.82 -1.89 5.53
N LEU A 60 -3.03 -1.36 5.60
CA LEU A 60 -3.38 -0.09 6.24
C LEU A 60 -4.24 -0.29 7.49
N GLY A 61 -4.38 -1.52 7.96
CA GLY A 61 -5.16 -1.88 9.14
C GLY A 61 -4.61 -1.28 10.42
N ASN A 62 -5.36 -1.49 11.48
CA ASN A 62 -4.99 -1.03 12.81
C ASN A 62 -3.64 -1.62 13.23
N GLY A 63 -2.76 -0.79 13.73
CA GLY A 63 -1.48 -1.27 14.21
C GLY A 63 -0.39 -0.22 14.21
N VAL A 64 0.78 -0.72 14.52
CA VAL A 64 2.01 0.04 14.61
C VAL A 64 2.70 0.07 13.26
N ARG A 65 3.16 1.23 12.83
CA ARG A 65 4.03 1.37 11.66
C ARG A 65 5.48 1.32 12.09
N GLU A 66 6.23 0.46 11.42
CA GLU A 66 7.66 0.32 11.64
C GLU A 66 8.44 0.84 10.43
N GLY A 67 9.60 1.36 10.69
CA GLY A 67 10.55 1.80 9.67
C GLY A 67 11.98 1.47 10.04
N LEU A 68 12.90 1.86 9.18
CA LEU A 68 14.33 1.71 9.44
C LEU A 68 14.78 2.80 10.41
N ASN A 69 15.74 2.48 11.27
CA ASN A 69 16.32 3.41 12.23
C ASN A 69 17.36 4.30 11.55
N ALA A 70 16.90 5.34 10.86
CA ALA A 70 17.78 6.26 10.12
C ALA A 70 18.29 7.44 10.95
N GLU A 71 17.73 7.73 12.13
CA GLU A 71 17.91 9.00 12.84
C GLU A 71 18.74 8.90 14.14
N GLU A 72 18.93 7.71 14.70
CA GLU A 72 19.56 7.58 16.02
C GLU A 72 21.10 7.72 16.03
N LYS A 73 21.76 7.65 14.88
CA LYS A 73 23.22 7.70 14.80
C LYS A 73 23.72 8.37 13.53
N GLU A 74 24.76 9.18 13.67
CA GLU A 74 25.40 9.88 12.54
C GLU A 74 26.17 8.92 11.63
N ASN A 75 26.46 7.78 11.83
CA ASN A 75 27.03 6.74 10.94
C ASN A 75 26.67 5.35 11.49
N PRO A 76 25.42 4.90 11.31
CA PRO A 76 24.99 3.62 11.83
C PRO A 76 25.66 2.47 11.08
N THR A 77 25.95 1.38 11.78
CA THR A 77 26.27 0.12 11.12
C THR A 77 25.05 -0.40 10.35
N PHE A 78 25.28 -1.32 9.41
CA PHE A 78 24.16 -1.92 8.65
C PHE A 78 23.12 -2.60 9.56
N GLU A 79 23.56 -3.25 10.64
CA GLU A 79 22.66 -3.89 11.61
C GLU A 79 21.83 -2.86 12.39
N GLU A 80 22.45 -1.77 12.81
CA GLU A 80 21.77 -0.69 13.53
C GLU A 80 20.75 0.02 12.62
N PHE A 81 21.11 0.27 11.36
CA PHE A 81 20.20 0.87 10.37
C PHE A 81 19.00 -0.02 10.06
N ASN A 82 19.20 -1.34 9.95
CA ASN A 82 18.13 -2.29 9.65
C ASN A 82 17.23 -2.62 10.86
N LYS A 83 17.60 -2.17 12.07
CA LYS A 83 16.75 -2.36 13.23
C LYS A 83 15.43 -1.61 13.03
N ARG A 84 14.31 -2.34 13.09
CA ARG A 84 12.97 -1.73 12.96
C ARG A 84 12.66 -0.90 14.19
N ILE A 85 12.17 0.31 13.95
CA ILE A 85 11.67 1.22 14.98
C ILE A 85 10.21 1.56 14.69
N VAL A 86 9.46 1.86 15.74
CA VAL A 86 8.06 2.30 15.64
C VAL A 86 8.03 3.75 15.18
N ILE A 87 7.42 4.00 14.01
CA ILE A 87 7.28 5.35 13.46
C ILE A 87 5.94 5.96 13.84
N ASN A 88 4.85 5.19 13.79
CA ASN A 88 3.51 5.65 14.08
C ASN A 88 2.71 4.57 14.80
N GLN A 89 2.12 4.93 15.94
CA GLN A 89 1.41 4.00 16.82
C GLN A 89 -0.12 4.04 16.66
N ASN A 90 -0.67 5.07 16.01
CA ASN A 90 -2.10 5.35 16.00
C ASN A 90 -2.73 5.29 14.62
N PHE A 91 -2.32 4.33 13.81
CA PHE A 91 -2.92 4.15 12.51
C PHE A 91 -4.17 3.26 12.62
N THR A 92 -5.30 3.75 12.11
CA THR A 92 -6.56 3.01 12.09
C THR A 92 -7.12 2.97 10.67
N TRP A 93 -7.67 1.83 10.29
CA TRP A 93 -8.43 1.66 9.06
C TRP A 93 -9.91 1.43 9.37
N ASN A 94 -10.77 2.14 8.66
CA ASN A 94 -12.20 1.89 8.67
C ASN A 94 -12.65 1.59 7.23
N ASN A 95 -13.57 0.64 7.06
CA ASN A 95 -14.07 0.24 5.74
C ASN A 95 -14.72 1.40 4.95
N ASN A 96 -15.21 2.42 5.63
CA ASN A 96 -15.69 3.64 4.96
C ASN A 96 -14.59 4.33 4.15
N MET A 97 -13.33 4.15 4.52
CA MET A 97 -12.18 4.70 3.81
C MET A 97 -11.96 4.11 2.40
N TYR A 98 -12.69 3.07 2.02
CA TYR A 98 -12.76 2.65 0.61
C TYR A 98 -13.46 3.67 -0.28
N LEU A 99 -14.32 4.47 0.30
CA LEU A 99 -15.07 5.52 -0.36
C LEU A 99 -14.45 6.89 -0.06
N MET A 100 -14.73 7.84 -0.90
CA MET A 100 -14.37 9.24 -0.67
C MET A 100 -15.63 9.98 -0.22
N PRO A 101 -15.60 10.75 0.88
CA PRO A 101 -16.72 11.59 1.25
C PRO A 101 -16.92 12.70 0.21
N LEU A 102 -18.14 13.10 -0.02
CA LEU A 102 -18.44 14.32 -0.76
C LEU A 102 -18.04 15.53 0.09
N GLY A 103 -17.38 16.49 -0.52
CA GLY A 103 -17.03 17.74 0.15
C GLY A 103 -18.27 18.51 0.61
N TYR A 104 -18.15 19.22 1.71
CA TYR A 104 -19.26 20.02 2.25
C TYR A 104 -19.78 21.05 1.24
N GLU A 105 -18.90 21.68 0.49
CA GLU A 105 -19.31 22.67 -0.53
C GLU A 105 -20.21 22.05 -1.61
N GLU A 106 -19.93 20.82 -2.03
CA GLU A 106 -20.73 20.14 -3.06
C GLU A 106 -22.10 19.72 -2.51
N SER A 107 -22.10 19.16 -1.31
CA SER A 107 -23.35 18.73 -0.65
C SER A 107 -24.26 19.92 -0.28
N SER A 108 -23.67 21.08 0.09
CA SER A 108 -24.42 22.29 0.39
C SER A 108 -25.08 22.94 -0.84
N LYS A 109 -24.44 22.83 -2.01
CA LYS A 109 -24.97 23.36 -3.28
C LYS A 109 -26.07 22.48 -3.88
N ASN A 110 -26.01 21.18 -3.65
CA ASN A 110 -26.98 20.24 -4.19
C ASN A 110 -27.51 19.30 -3.09
N ARG A 111 -28.68 19.62 -2.55
CA ARG A 111 -29.34 18.83 -1.49
C ARG A 111 -29.79 17.44 -1.91
N ASN A 112 -29.77 17.13 -3.20
CA ASN A 112 -30.08 15.79 -3.71
C ASN A 112 -28.89 14.85 -3.70
N LEU A 113 -27.67 15.34 -3.40
CA LEU A 113 -26.50 14.50 -3.23
C LEU A 113 -26.61 13.73 -1.92
N VAL A 114 -26.41 12.42 -2.03
CA VAL A 114 -26.35 11.52 -0.87
C VAL A 114 -24.89 11.26 -0.53
N GLN A 115 -24.53 11.48 0.72
CA GLN A 115 -23.18 11.24 1.20
C GLN A 115 -22.79 9.75 1.09
N ALA A 116 -21.53 9.49 0.88
CA ALA A 116 -21.01 8.12 0.87
C ALA A 116 -21.32 7.40 2.20
N PRO A 117 -21.67 6.09 2.17
CA PRO A 117 -21.99 5.34 3.37
C PRO A 117 -20.94 5.45 4.45
N GLY A 118 -21.37 5.74 5.67
CA GLY A 118 -20.50 5.87 6.84
C GLY A 118 -19.88 7.24 7.07
N PHE A 119 -20.23 8.22 6.24
CA PHE A 119 -19.93 9.64 6.45
C PHE A 119 -21.21 10.42 6.76
N SER A 120 -21.13 11.39 7.70
CA SER A 120 -22.25 12.27 8.04
C SER A 120 -22.52 13.28 6.91
N GLN A 121 -23.75 13.80 6.87
CA GLN A 121 -24.14 14.88 5.96
C GLN A 121 -24.03 16.27 6.63
N GLU A 122 -23.15 16.39 7.63
CA GLU A 122 -22.95 17.67 8.32
C GLU A 122 -22.29 18.72 7.43
#